data_28d051d8b73f132fbeeb85dcd4035424
#
_entry.id   28d051d8b73f132fbeeb85dcd4035424
#
_cell.length_a   1.000
_cell.length_b   1.000
_cell.length_c   1.000
_cell.angle_alpha   90.00
_cell.angle_beta   90.00
_cell.angle_gamma   90.00
#
_symmetry.space_group_name_H-M   'P 1'
#
loop_
_entity.id
_entity.type
_entity.pdbx_description
1 polymer ?
#
loop_
_entity_poly.entity_id
_entity_poly.type
_entity_poly.pdbx_seq_one_letter_code
_entity_poly.pdbx_strand_id
1 'polypeptide(L)'
;LYTELAPDLGGERAKAKIALISAMYGGTAGDAAALVALMRERFPAAAECVERAARTGEKGGIVRTWLGRTVPAPSAKWWSELNSDKGIRAATRRGRFTRNFIVQGTAAEWALVLLALLRRRLHEDGLGELVFYLHDEFMVHCPAAHAPAVCEAIETAAAGATRTLFGDMPVRIPLRPKIIDSYAEAK
;
A
#
# COMPACT_ATOMS: atom_id res chain seq x y z
N LEU A 1 10.29 -0.92 8.95
CA LEU A 1 9.74 0.44 9.02
C LEU A 1 9.16 0.77 10.39
N TYR A 2 8.09 0.10 10.88
CA TYR A 2 7.51 0.42 12.21
C TYR A 2 8.51 0.27 13.35
N THR A 3 9.34 -0.77 13.32
CA THR A 3 10.38 -1.02 14.31
C THR A 3 11.50 0.03 14.26
N GLU A 4 11.79 0.56 13.10
CA GLU A 4 12.80 1.61 12.88
C GLU A 4 12.28 3.00 13.27
N LEU A 5 10.97 3.23 13.16
CA LEU A 5 10.33 4.48 13.55
C LEU A 5 9.90 4.51 15.02
N ALA A 6 9.79 3.34 15.67
CA ALA A 6 9.33 3.25 17.04
C ALA A 6 10.19 4.05 18.05
N PRO A 7 11.53 4.06 17.99
CA PRO A 7 12.36 4.84 18.89
C PRO A 7 12.01 6.33 18.90
N ASP A 8 11.72 6.90 17.71
CA ASP A 8 11.37 8.32 17.55
C ASP A 8 9.96 8.68 18.07
N LEU A 9 9.15 7.65 18.39
CA LEU A 9 7.76 7.77 18.83
C LEU A 9 7.50 7.11 20.20
N GLY A 10 8.51 7.10 21.06
CA GLY A 10 8.40 6.56 22.42
C GLY A 10 8.59 5.05 22.54
N GLY A 11 9.19 4.39 21.53
CA GLY A 11 9.63 3.00 21.61
C GLY A 11 8.58 1.92 21.30
N GLU A 12 7.30 2.29 21.13
CA GLU A 12 6.22 1.33 20.89
C GLU A 12 5.86 1.14 19.42
N ARG A 13 6.11 -0.06 18.88
CA ARG A 13 5.75 -0.42 17.50
C ARG A 13 4.27 -0.17 17.17
N ALA A 14 3.37 -0.39 18.12
CA ALA A 14 1.94 -0.17 17.95
C ALA A 14 1.62 1.32 17.75
N LYS A 15 2.22 2.20 18.53
CA LYS A 15 2.10 3.66 18.36
C LYS A 15 2.65 4.12 17.02
N ALA A 16 3.82 3.64 16.62
CA ALA A 16 4.41 3.94 15.33
C ALA A 16 3.50 3.52 14.16
N LYS A 17 2.83 2.35 14.26
CA LYS A 17 1.85 1.90 13.27
C LYS A 17 0.64 2.85 13.19
N ILE A 18 0.05 3.21 14.32
CA ILE A 18 -1.12 4.10 14.37
C ILE A 18 -0.75 5.49 13.85
N ALA A 19 0.39 6.03 14.25
CA ALA A 19 0.88 7.33 13.81
C ALA A 19 1.14 7.34 12.30
N LEU A 20 1.77 6.31 11.74
CA LEU A 20 2.01 6.21 10.30
C LEU A 20 0.71 6.13 9.50
N ILE A 21 -0.23 5.30 9.93
CA ILE A 21 -1.55 5.21 9.31
C ILE A 21 -2.23 6.59 9.35
N SER A 22 -2.27 7.21 10.53
CA SER A 22 -2.87 8.55 10.69
C SER A 22 -2.20 9.59 9.80
N ALA A 23 -0.87 9.61 9.72
CA ALA A 23 -0.11 10.50 8.85
C ALA A 23 -0.44 10.29 7.37
N MET A 24 -0.53 9.04 6.92
CA MET A 24 -0.90 8.70 5.54
C MET A 24 -2.32 9.13 5.19
N TYR A 25 -3.26 9.06 6.15
CA TYR A 25 -4.63 9.53 5.96
C TYR A 25 -4.81 11.03 6.23
N GLY A 26 -3.72 11.78 6.43
CA GLY A 26 -3.75 13.23 6.62
C GLY A 26 -4.09 13.67 8.03
N GLY A 27 -3.76 12.87 9.04
CA GLY A 27 -3.80 13.29 10.44
C GLY A 27 -2.75 14.38 10.69
N THR A 28 -3.16 15.44 11.39
CA THR A 28 -2.33 16.63 11.64
C THR A 28 -2.17 16.95 13.12
N ALA A 29 -2.58 16.05 14.01
CA ALA A 29 -2.54 16.26 15.46
C ALA A 29 -1.70 15.19 16.18
N GLY A 30 -1.10 15.57 17.30
CA GLY A 30 -0.35 14.68 18.17
C GLY A 30 0.80 13.96 17.46
N ASP A 31 0.97 12.67 17.75
CA ASP A 31 2.04 11.83 17.21
C ASP A 31 2.04 11.74 15.67
N ALA A 32 0.87 11.91 15.04
CA ALA A 32 0.77 11.94 13.58
C ALA A 32 1.47 13.15 12.97
N ALA A 33 1.39 14.32 13.60
CA ALA A 33 2.07 15.53 13.15
C ALA A 33 3.61 15.39 13.27
N ALA A 34 4.09 14.86 14.39
CA ALA A 34 5.51 14.59 14.62
C ALA A 34 6.04 13.58 13.57
N LEU A 35 5.29 12.53 13.28
CA LEU A 35 5.68 11.53 12.29
C LEU A 35 5.69 12.11 10.87
N VAL A 36 4.73 12.96 10.50
CA VAL A 36 4.73 13.65 9.20
C VAL A 36 5.99 14.50 9.04
N ALA A 37 6.40 15.22 10.10
CA ALA A 37 7.64 16.01 10.08
C ALA A 37 8.87 15.12 9.90
N LEU A 38 8.97 14.03 10.66
CA LEU A 38 10.05 13.04 10.55
C LEU A 38 10.11 12.39 9.16
N MET A 39 8.96 12.05 8.58
CA MET A 39 8.91 11.47 7.24
C MET A 39 9.32 12.45 6.15
N ARG A 40 9.00 13.73 6.29
CA ARG A 40 9.48 14.78 5.38
C ARG A 40 10.98 14.96 5.44
N GLU A 41 11.56 14.84 6.62
CA GLU A 41 12.99 14.93 6.83
C GLU A 41 13.73 13.70 6.26
N ARG A 42 13.29 12.50 6.61
CA ARG A 42 13.95 11.23 6.21
C ARG A 42 13.66 10.79 4.79
N PHE A 43 12.46 11.08 4.28
CA PHE A 43 11.97 10.62 2.97
C PHE A 43 11.32 11.74 2.17
N PRO A 44 12.05 12.83 1.88
CA PRO A 44 11.47 14.04 1.29
C PRO A 44 10.78 13.79 -0.05
N ALA A 45 11.34 12.96 -0.91
CA ALA A 45 10.75 12.64 -2.22
C ALA A 45 9.43 11.87 -2.08
N ALA A 46 9.35 10.90 -1.17
CA ALA A 46 8.13 10.14 -0.92
C ALA A 46 7.05 11.03 -0.26
N ALA A 47 7.44 11.84 0.71
CA ALA A 47 6.54 12.80 1.36
C ALA A 47 5.98 13.79 0.34
N GLU A 48 6.83 14.39 -0.51
CA GLU A 48 6.38 15.32 -1.56
C GLU A 48 5.47 14.65 -2.59
N CYS A 49 5.71 13.39 -2.93
CA CYS A 49 4.86 12.64 -3.85
C CYS A 49 3.42 12.56 -3.33
N VAL A 50 3.22 12.15 -2.08
CA VAL A 50 1.87 12.02 -1.49
C VAL A 50 1.23 13.39 -1.20
N GLU A 51 2.01 14.39 -0.81
CA GLU A 51 1.54 15.75 -0.61
C GLU A 51 1.08 16.41 -1.92
N ARG A 52 1.82 16.22 -3.00
CA ARG A 52 1.44 16.69 -4.33
C ARG A 52 0.12 16.05 -4.80
N ALA A 53 -0.05 14.75 -4.56
CA ALA A 53 -1.31 14.08 -4.87
C ALA A 53 -2.49 14.66 -4.06
N ALA A 54 -2.26 14.98 -2.78
CA ALA A 54 -3.28 15.62 -1.95
C ALA A 54 -3.66 17.01 -2.50
N ARG A 55 -2.67 17.88 -2.73
CA ARG A 55 -2.90 19.23 -3.29
C ARG A 55 -3.59 19.20 -4.67
N THR A 56 -3.24 18.21 -5.50
CA THR A 56 -3.92 18.00 -6.79
C THR A 56 -5.39 17.65 -6.58
N GLY A 57 -5.68 16.73 -5.66
CA GLY A 57 -7.05 16.34 -5.33
C GLY A 57 -7.88 17.47 -4.73
N GLU A 58 -7.32 18.25 -3.84
CA GLU A 58 -7.97 19.41 -3.21
C GLU A 58 -8.48 20.44 -4.23
N LYS A 59 -7.78 20.56 -5.35
CA LYS A 59 -8.12 21.41 -6.49
C LYS A 59 -9.03 20.73 -7.53
N GLY A 60 -9.48 19.50 -7.28
CA GLY A 60 -10.28 18.72 -8.24
C GLY A 60 -9.50 18.06 -9.36
N GLY A 61 -8.17 18.09 -9.30
CA GLY A 61 -7.31 17.46 -10.29
C GLY A 61 -7.35 15.93 -10.25
N ILE A 62 -6.77 15.33 -11.29
CA ILE A 62 -6.64 13.88 -11.47
C ILE A 62 -5.24 13.44 -11.06
N VAL A 63 -5.15 12.38 -10.26
CA VAL A 63 -3.90 11.69 -9.92
C VAL A 63 -3.90 10.29 -10.52
N ARG A 64 -2.70 9.74 -10.69
CA ARG A 64 -2.49 8.42 -11.29
C ARG A 64 -1.59 7.57 -10.38
N THR A 65 -1.87 6.27 -10.36
CA THR A 65 -0.97 5.26 -9.79
C THR A 65 0.25 5.06 -10.69
N TRP A 66 1.17 4.20 -10.29
CA TRP A 66 2.38 3.89 -11.05
C TRP A 66 2.09 3.40 -12.47
N LEU A 67 1.14 2.47 -12.63
CA LEU A 67 0.73 1.95 -13.95
C LEU A 67 -0.32 2.81 -14.67
N GLY A 68 -0.62 4.01 -14.14
CA GLY A 68 -1.49 4.96 -14.82
C GLY A 68 -2.98 4.84 -14.51
N ARG A 69 -3.41 4.00 -13.57
CA ARG A 69 -4.79 3.98 -13.10
C ARG A 69 -5.17 5.35 -12.54
N THR A 70 -6.26 5.92 -13.02
CA THR A 70 -6.69 7.27 -12.66
C THR A 70 -7.73 7.26 -11.55
N VAL A 71 -7.61 8.25 -10.67
CA VAL A 71 -8.68 8.57 -9.73
C VAL A 71 -9.92 9.06 -10.49
N PRO A 72 -11.14 8.73 -10.04
CA PRO A 72 -12.36 9.28 -10.66
C PRO A 72 -12.39 10.81 -10.60
N ALA A 73 -12.91 11.43 -11.66
CA ALA A 73 -13.13 12.86 -11.69
C ALA A 73 -14.07 13.31 -10.55
N PRO A 74 -13.94 14.56 -10.07
CA PRO A 74 -14.88 15.09 -9.09
C PRO A 74 -16.31 15.11 -9.67
N SER A 75 -17.29 14.73 -8.83
CA SER A 75 -18.70 14.81 -9.20
C SER A 75 -19.20 16.26 -9.21
N ALA A 76 -20.33 16.52 -9.88
CA ALA A 76 -21.01 17.82 -9.83
C ALA A 76 -21.34 18.22 -8.38
N LYS A 77 -21.74 17.24 -7.54
CA LYS A 77 -21.99 17.46 -6.12
C LYS A 77 -20.74 17.97 -5.40
N TRP A 78 -19.58 17.38 -5.67
CA TRP A 78 -18.32 17.82 -5.06
C TRP A 78 -17.97 19.28 -5.45
N TRP A 79 -18.16 19.64 -6.71
CA TRP A 79 -17.96 21.03 -7.17
C TRP A 79 -18.92 22.00 -6.49
N SER A 80 -20.18 21.62 -6.30
CA SER A 80 -21.15 22.42 -5.57
C SER A 80 -20.75 22.59 -4.10
N GLU A 81 -20.30 21.52 -3.44
CA GLU A 81 -19.80 21.60 -2.06
C GLU A 81 -18.54 22.48 -1.95
N LEU A 82 -17.63 22.41 -2.93
CA LEU A 82 -16.39 23.20 -2.92
C LEU A 82 -16.66 24.70 -2.94
N ASN A 83 -17.71 25.13 -3.64
CA ASN A 83 -18.11 26.53 -3.79
C ASN A 83 -19.09 27.01 -2.69
N SER A 84 -19.25 26.25 -1.60
CA SER A 84 -20.11 26.57 -0.47
C SER A 84 -19.29 26.76 0.82
N ASP A 85 -19.98 27.00 1.93
CA ASP A 85 -19.40 27.01 3.28
C ASP A 85 -18.69 25.70 3.68
N LYS A 86 -18.95 24.61 2.95
CA LYS A 86 -18.33 23.27 3.12
C LYS A 86 -17.06 23.09 2.28
N GLY A 87 -16.62 24.11 1.55
CA GLY A 87 -15.55 24.03 0.57
C GLY A 87 -14.24 23.47 1.11
N ILE A 88 -13.79 23.95 2.27
CA ILE A 88 -12.57 23.46 2.92
C ILE A 88 -12.69 21.94 3.24
N ARG A 89 -13.84 21.49 3.74
CA ARG A 89 -14.09 20.08 4.02
C ARG A 89 -14.08 19.22 2.77
N ALA A 90 -14.72 19.69 1.70
CA ALA A 90 -14.79 18.99 0.42
C ALA A 90 -13.38 18.82 -0.18
N ALA A 91 -12.59 19.89 -0.19
CA ALA A 91 -11.20 19.89 -0.63
C ALA A 91 -10.35 18.89 0.19
N THR A 92 -10.34 19.04 1.52
CA THR A 92 -9.55 18.16 2.41
C THR A 92 -9.94 16.69 2.26
N ARG A 93 -11.23 16.37 2.17
CA ARG A 93 -11.70 14.98 1.95
C ARG A 93 -11.15 14.40 0.66
N ARG A 94 -11.19 15.17 -0.43
CA ARG A 94 -10.66 14.73 -1.71
C ARG A 94 -9.14 14.65 -1.71
N GLY A 95 -8.43 15.57 -1.08
CA GLY A 95 -6.98 15.49 -0.90
C GLY A 95 -6.54 14.23 -0.16
N ARG A 96 -7.23 13.85 0.91
CA ARG A 96 -7.00 12.58 1.60
C ARG A 96 -7.25 11.37 0.70
N PHE A 97 -8.32 11.40 -0.07
CA PHE A 97 -8.64 10.34 -1.02
C PHE A 97 -7.56 10.17 -2.09
N THR A 98 -7.12 11.25 -2.73
CA THR A 98 -6.09 11.19 -3.79
C THR A 98 -4.72 10.82 -3.26
N ARG A 99 -4.35 11.27 -2.05
CA ARG A 99 -3.14 10.84 -1.35
C ARG A 99 -3.12 9.33 -1.15
N ASN A 100 -4.20 8.78 -0.61
CA ASN A 100 -4.32 7.34 -0.36
C ASN A 100 -4.38 6.55 -1.67
N PHE A 101 -5.07 7.07 -2.68
CA PHE A 101 -5.27 6.41 -3.96
C PHE A 101 -3.95 6.07 -4.67
N ILE A 102 -2.98 6.98 -4.72
CA ILE A 102 -1.70 6.71 -5.39
C ILE A 102 -0.89 5.63 -4.67
N VAL A 103 -0.97 5.58 -3.34
CA VAL A 103 -0.24 4.59 -2.53
C VAL A 103 -0.91 3.23 -2.62
N GLN A 104 -2.19 3.15 -2.26
CA GLN A 104 -2.95 1.89 -2.24
C GLN A 104 -3.16 1.32 -3.64
N GLY A 105 -3.37 2.19 -4.63
CA GLY A 105 -3.51 1.76 -6.02
C GLY A 105 -2.21 1.17 -6.57
N THR A 106 -1.06 1.78 -6.32
CA THR A 106 0.24 1.25 -6.72
C THR A 106 0.57 -0.06 -5.99
N ALA A 107 0.24 -0.15 -4.69
CA ALA A 107 0.39 -1.40 -3.94
C ALA A 107 -0.49 -2.52 -4.51
N ALA A 108 -1.73 -2.21 -4.90
CA ALA A 108 -2.62 -3.17 -5.55
C ALA A 108 -2.10 -3.60 -6.94
N GLU A 109 -1.49 -2.70 -7.71
CA GLU A 109 -0.85 -3.02 -8.99
C GLU A 109 0.32 -4.00 -8.79
N TRP A 110 1.16 -3.75 -7.78
CA TRP A 110 2.25 -4.67 -7.42
C TRP A 110 1.71 -6.04 -7.00
N ALA A 111 0.68 -6.08 -6.15
CA ALA A 111 0.06 -7.32 -5.72
C ALA A 111 -0.51 -8.13 -6.90
N LEU A 112 -1.16 -7.48 -7.86
CA LEU A 112 -1.70 -8.15 -9.04
C LEU A 112 -0.60 -8.74 -9.94
N VAL A 113 0.51 -8.05 -10.12
CA VAL A 113 1.67 -8.59 -10.86
C VAL A 113 2.27 -9.78 -10.12
N LEU A 114 2.44 -9.68 -8.81
CA LEU A 114 2.89 -10.79 -7.97
C LEU A 114 1.97 -12.01 -8.13
N LEU A 115 0.67 -11.83 -7.98
CA LEU A 115 -0.30 -12.93 -8.09
C LEU A 115 -0.28 -13.57 -9.49
N ALA A 116 -0.11 -12.78 -10.54
CA ALA A 116 0.00 -13.30 -11.90
C ALA A 116 1.27 -14.15 -12.09
N LEU A 117 2.42 -13.68 -11.60
CA LEU A 117 3.68 -14.42 -11.66
C LEU A 117 3.62 -15.69 -10.81
N LEU A 118 3.07 -15.60 -9.60
CA LEU A 118 2.92 -16.73 -8.70
C LEU A 118 1.99 -17.78 -9.29
N ARG A 119 0.80 -17.38 -9.77
CA ARG A 119 -0.18 -18.30 -10.36
C ARG A 119 0.42 -19.07 -11.53
N ARG A 120 1.18 -18.39 -12.41
CA ARG A 120 1.89 -19.03 -13.51
C ARG A 120 2.86 -20.07 -12.99
N ARG A 121 3.71 -19.72 -12.05
CA ARG A 121 4.71 -20.60 -11.46
C ARG A 121 4.09 -21.82 -10.79
N LEU A 122 3.05 -21.62 -9.98
CA LEU A 122 2.35 -22.72 -9.33
C LEU A 122 1.75 -23.71 -10.33
N HIS A 123 1.22 -23.22 -11.44
CA HIS A 123 0.65 -24.05 -12.50
C HIS A 123 1.73 -24.81 -13.28
N GLU A 124 2.80 -24.14 -13.72
CA GLU A 124 3.90 -24.74 -14.50
C GLU A 124 4.59 -25.87 -13.71
N ASP A 125 4.76 -25.70 -12.41
CA ASP A 125 5.47 -26.67 -11.56
C ASP A 125 4.52 -27.65 -10.84
N GLY A 126 3.21 -27.52 -10.98
CA GLY A 126 2.24 -28.38 -10.31
C GLY A 126 2.26 -28.28 -8.79
N LEU A 127 2.61 -27.13 -8.23
CA LEU A 127 2.85 -26.96 -6.79
C LEU A 127 1.59 -26.76 -5.96
N GLY A 128 0.53 -26.17 -6.54
CA GLY A 128 -0.71 -25.85 -5.84
C GLY A 128 -1.50 -24.75 -6.53
N GLU A 129 -2.48 -24.19 -5.83
CA GLU A 129 -3.43 -23.23 -6.40
C GLU A 129 -3.61 -22.00 -5.50
N LEU A 130 -3.71 -20.82 -6.11
CA LEU A 130 -4.17 -19.61 -5.43
C LEU A 130 -5.67 -19.74 -5.17
N VAL A 131 -6.07 -19.76 -3.88
CA VAL A 131 -7.46 -19.98 -3.47
C VAL A 131 -8.12 -18.77 -2.84
N PHE A 132 -7.32 -17.77 -2.45
CA PHE A 132 -7.83 -16.58 -1.77
C PHE A 132 -6.93 -15.38 -1.99
N TYR A 133 -7.54 -14.20 -2.14
CA TYR A 133 -6.87 -12.91 -2.10
C TYR A 133 -7.80 -11.86 -1.49
N LEU A 134 -7.34 -11.19 -0.46
CA LEU A 134 -8.05 -10.09 0.17
C LEU A 134 -7.06 -9.01 0.60
N HIS A 135 -7.11 -7.88 -0.08
CA HIS A 135 -6.34 -6.66 0.22
C HIS A 135 -4.83 -6.88 0.26
N ASP A 136 -4.26 -7.27 1.38
CA ASP A 136 -2.83 -7.42 1.64
C ASP A 136 -2.43 -8.86 1.99
N GLU A 137 -3.36 -9.80 1.94
CA GLU A 137 -3.11 -11.22 2.19
C GLU A 137 -3.65 -12.11 1.06
N PHE A 138 -2.99 -13.24 0.85
CA PHE A 138 -3.43 -14.29 -0.07
C PHE A 138 -3.05 -15.66 0.45
N MET A 139 -3.72 -16.67 -0.05
CA MET A 139 -3.46 -18.07 0.29
C MET A 139 -3.20 -18.91 -0.93
N VAL A 140 -2.28 -19.85 -0.78
CA VAL A 140 -2.04 -20.96 -1.71
C VAL A 140 -2.41 -22.25 -0.99
N HIS A 141 -3.27 -23.05 -1.61
CA HIS A 141 -3.53 -24.41 -1.18
C HIS A 141 -2.61 -25.36 -1.94
N CYS A 142 -1.90 -26.21 -1.22
CA CYS A 142 -0.94 -27.16 -1.80
C CYS A 142 -0.83 -28.43 -0.96
N PRO A 143 -0.36 -29.54 -1.53
CA PRO A 143 0.10 -30.70 -0.75
C PRO A 143 1.18 -30.28 0.25
N ALA A 144 1.17 -30.83 1.46
CA ALA A 144 2.12 -30.49 2.50
C ALA A 144 3.59 -30.64 2.07
N ALA A 145 3.88 -31.66 1.24
CA ALA A 145 5.22 -31.87 0.69
C ALA A 145 5.70 -30.73 -0.23
N HIS A 146 4.79 -29.97 -0.83
CA HIS A 146 5.12 -28.83 -1.72
C HIS A 146 5.24 -27.50 -0.98
N ALA A 147 4.84 -27.42 0.29
CA ALA A 147 4.79 -26.15 1.03
C ALA A 147 6.13 -25.37 1.03
N PRO A 148 7.31 -25.99 1.20
CA PRO A 148 8.59 -25.27 1.10
C PRO A 148 8.82 -24.65 -0.30
N ALA A 149 8.53 -25.41 -1.38
CA ALA A 149 8.66 -24.91 -2.74
C ALA A 149 7.68 -23.79 -3.07
N VAL A 150 6.47 -23.85 -2.52
CA VAL A 150 5.48 -22.77 -2.62
C VAL A 150 5.98 -21.51 -1.92
N CYS A 151 6.60 -21.60 -0.75
CA CYS A 151 7.19 -20.45 -0.06
C CYS A 151 8.27 -19.79 -0.94
N GLU A 152 9.16 -20.56 -1.54
CA GLU A 152 10.18 -20.04 -2.46
C GLU A 152 9.57 -19.40 -3.71
N ALA A 153 8.53 -20.02 -4.27
CA ALA A 153 7.79 -19.46 -5.40
C ALA A 153 7.15 -18.10 -5.07
N ILE A 154 6.59 -17.94 -3.87
CA ILE A 154 6.02 -16.68 -3.37
C ILE A 154 7.11 -15.60 -3.29
N GLU A 155 8.26 -15.89 -2.69
CA GLU A 155 9.36 -14.94 -2.55
C GLU A 155 9.93 -14.54 -3.91
N THR A 156 10.08 -15.50 -4.80
CA THR A 156 10.55 -15.27 -6.18
C THR A 156 9.57 -14.42 -6.97
N ALA A 157 8.26 -14.68 -6.84
CA ALA A 157 7.22 -13.89 -7.49
C ALA A 157 7.19 -12.46 -6.96
N ALA A 158 7.39 -12.24 -5.65
CA ALA A 158 7.48 -10.92 -5.05
C ALA A 158 8.67 -10.11 -5.57
N ALA A 159 9.84 -10.74 -5.66
CA ALA A 159 11.03 -10.13 -6.23
C ALA A 159 10.84 -9.82 -7.73
N GLY A 160 10.21 -10.73 -8.46
CA GLY A 160 9.87 -10.56 -9.87
C GLY A 160 8.89 -9.39 -10.10
N ALA A 161 7.84 -9.30 -9.28
CA ALA A 161 6.87 -8.19 -9.35
C ALA A 161 7.53 -6.84 -9.09
N THR A 162 8.40 -6.77 -8.07
CA THR A 162 9.15 -5.57 -7.75
C THR A 162 10.02 -5.12 -8.91
N ARG A 163 10.77 -6.06 -9.51
CA ARG A 163 11.62 -5.77 -10.67
C ARG A 163 10.82 -5.35 -11.90
N THR A 164 9.70 -6.01 -12.16
CA THR A 164 8.84 -5.70 -13.30
C THR A 164 8.25 -4.30 -13.23
N LEU A 165 7.83 -3.86 -12.03
CA LEU A 165 7.21 -2.56 -11.87
C LEU A 165 8.21 -1.42 -11.67
N PHE A 166 9.26 -1.66 -10.90
CA PHE A 166 10.11 -0.61 -10.38
C PHE A 166 11.58 -0.70 -10.83
N GLY A 167 11.92 -1.72 -11.65
CA GLY A 167 13.29 -1.93 -12.11
C GLY A 167 14.26 -2.23 -10.97
N ASP A 168 15.47 -1.64 -11.02
CA ASP A 168 16.54 -1.83 -10.05
C ASP A 168 16.39 -0.90 -8.82
N MET A 169 15.18 -0.70 -8.36
CA MET A 169 14.91 0.11 -7.18
C MET A 169 15.57 -0.49 -5.93
N PRO A 170 16.24 0.32 -5.08
CA PRO A 170 16.94 -0.19 -3.89
C PRO A 170 16.01 -0.65 -2.76
N VAL A 171 14.69 -0.45 -2.90
CA VAL A 171 13.71 -0.84 -1.90
C VAL A 171 13.29 -2.30 -2.10
N ARG A 172 13.36 -3.10 -1.04
CA ARG A 172 12.87 -4.48 -1.01
C ARG A 172 11.48 -4.52 -0.42
N ILE A 173 10.60 -5.31 -1.02
CA ILE A 173 9.25 -5.60 -0.53
C ILE A 173 9.19 -7.09 -0.16
N PRO A 174 9.70 -7.47 1.04
CA PRO A 174 9.78 -8.86 1.42
C PRO A 174 8.41 -9.39 1.81
N LEU A 175 8.08 -10.58 1.34
CA LEU A 175 7.00 -11.39 1.89
C LEU A 175 7.57 -12.43 2.86
N ARG A 176 6.76 -12.81 3.85
CA ARG A 176 7.10 -13.86 4.81
C ARG A 176 5.95 -14.86 4.82
N PRO A 177 5.96 -15.82 3.90
CA PRO A 177 4.92 -16.84 3.86
C PRO A 177 4.93 -17.64 5.16
N LYS A 178 3.75 -18.01 5.63
CA LYS A 178 3.56 -18.86 6.81
C LYS A 178 2.85 -20.14 6.36
N ILE A 179 3.43 -21.28 6.70
CA ILE A 179 2.82 -22.59 6.47
C ILE A 179 1.87 -22.86 7.62
N ILE A 180 0.62 -23.18 7.32
CA ILE A 180 -0.47 -23.41 8.26
C ILE A 180 -1.37 -24.54 7.75
N ASP A 181 -2.00 -25.27 8.64
CA ASP A 181 -2.94 -26.31 8.27
C ASP A 181 -4.36 -25.77 8.10
N SER A 182 -4.66 -24.64 8.75
CA SER A 182 -5.97 -24.00 8.69
C SER A 182 -5.84 -22.48 8.65
N TYR A 183 -6.70 -21.79 7.89
CA TYR A 183 -6.77 -20.33 7.86
C TYR A 183 -6.99 -19.67 9.24
N ALA A 184 -7.63 -20.40 10.16
CA ALA A 184 -7.79 -19.93 11.54
C ALA A 184 -6.45 -19.64 12.25
N GLU A 185 -5.34 -20.23 11.78
CA GLU A 185 -3.99 -20.05 12.33
C GLU A 185 -3.23 -18.89 11.71
N ALA A 186 -3.80 -18.23 10.71
CA ALA A 186 -3.15 -17.12 9.98
C ALA A 186 -3.06 -15.82 10.80
N LYS A 187 -3.72 -15.73 11.95
CA LYS A 187 -3.78 -14.54 12.82
C LYS A 187 -2.70 -14.53 13.88
#